data_7dc5ae21ede1ad8918462a469a05fb79
#
_entry.id   7dc5ae21ede1ad8918462a469a05fb79
#
_cell.length_a   1.000
_cell.length_b   1.000
_cell.length_c   1.000
_cell.angle_alpha   90.00
_cell.angle_beta   90.00
_cell.angle_gamma   90.00
#
_symmetry.space_group_name_H-M   'P 1'
#
loop_
_entity.id
_entity.type
_entity.pdbx_description
1 polymer ?
#
loop_
_entity_poly.entity_id
_entity_poly.type
_entity_poly.pdbx_seq_one_letter_code
_entity_poly.pdbx_strand_id
1 'polypeptide(L)'
;MVYYGIIPSILNYGSLIWGQHSRILNRLQIIQNKAIRYMTFKPKHATTTPLFKHASILKLSDFINLQNCLFAHDSINRNLPTPLLDNRITFVQTTGNTRDERLNQLVNFRTNTILYGTNTIKARAVKAWNDINVELYHLKLQNGSKAVCKQRIFEHLLGKYPGKVVNNIR
;
A
#
# COMPACT_ATOMS: atom_id res chain seq x y z
N MET A 1 7.29 -22.44 -4.87
CA MET A 1 6.75 -21.10 -4.55
C MET A 1 7.56 -20.32 -3.50
N VAL A 2 8.86 -20.29 -3.68
CA VAL A 2 9.83 -19.66 -2.74
C VAL A 2 9.58 -18.16 -2.55
N TYR A 3 9.16 -17.44 -3.61
CA TYR A 3 8.92 -16.01 -3.53
C TYR A 3 7.91 -15.65 -2.43
N TYR A 4 6.74 -16.29 -2.40
CA TYR A 4 5.67 -15.96 -1.44
C TYR A 4 6.00 -16.31 0.00
N GLY A 5 6.84 -17.31 0.23
CA GLY A 5 7.23 -17.72 1.58
C GLY A 5 8.32 -16.84 2.20
N ILE A 6 9.27 -16.38 1.41
CA ILE A 6 10.48 -15.73 1.92
C ILE A 6 10.47 -14.22 1.69
N ILE A 7 10.30 -13.79 0.42
CA ILE A 7 10.50 -12.39 0.06
C ILE A 7 9.47 -11.45 0.70
N PRO A 8 8.16 -11.72 0.65
CA PRO A 8 7.18 -10.89 1.33
C PRO A 8 7.36 -10.83 2.85
N SER A 9 7.79 -11.93 3.47
CA SER A 9 8.04 -11.95 4.91
C SER A 9 9.18 -11.02 5.30
N ILE A 10 10.28 -11.04 4.55
CA ILE A 10 11.42 -10.13 4.76
C ILE A 10 11.01 -8.68 4.46
N LEU A 11 10.32 -8.44 3.36
CA LEU A 11 9.87 -7.09 2.98
C LEU A 11 8.86 -6.53 3.97
N ASN A 12 8.03 -7.37 4.59
CA ASN A 12 7.04 -6.93 5.58
C ASN A 12 7.69 -6.45 6.87
N TYR A 13 8.85 -7.02 7.23
CA TYR A 13 9.55 -6.64 8.44
C TYR A 13 10.00 -5.18 8.39
N GLY A 14 9.45 -4.37 9.28
CA GLY A 14 9.79 -2.95 9.38
C GLY A 14 9.47 -2.09 8.14
N SER A 15 8.66 -2.58 7.17
CA SER A 15 8.30 -1.87 5.94
C SER A 15 7.73 -0.47 6.19
N LEU A 16 6.98 -0.29 7.27
CA LEU A 16 6.45 1.01 7.70
C LEU A 16 7.57 1.99 8.08
N ILE A 17 8.75 1.51 8.49
CA ILE A 17 9.88 2.34 8.90
C ILE A 17 10.76 2.64 7.68
N TRP A 18 11.34 1.60 7.06
CA TRP A 18 12.29 1.80 5.96
C TRP A 18 11.63 2.19 4.63
N GLY A 19 10.32 1.94 4.48
CA GLY A 19 9.56 2.25 3.27
C GLY A 19 9.43 3.75 2.94
N GLN A 20 9.95 4.64 3.77
CA GLN A 20 10.03 6.08 3.49
C GLN A 20 11.26 6.48 2.66
N HIS A 21 12.30 5.65 2.63
CA HIS A 21 13.57 5.99 1.98
C HIS A 21 13.56 5.66 0.49
N SER A 22 13.31 6.66 -0.35
CA SER A 22 13.23 6.51 -1.82
C SER A 22 14.44 5.81 -2.43
N ARG A 23 15.66 6.09 -1.94
CA ARG A 23 16.89 5.46 -2.41
C ARG A 23 16.91 3.95 -2.15
N ILE A 24 16.43 3.53 -0.97
CA ILE A 24 16.34 2.11 -0.59
C ILE A 24 15.26 1.43 -1.45
N LEU A 25 14.10 2.07 -1.59
CA LEU A 25 13.00 1.57 -2.40
C LEU A 25 13.41 1.32 -3.85
N ASN A 26 14.11 2.28 -4.46
CA ASN A 26 14.57 2.14 -5.84
C ASN A 26 15.53 0.96 -6.02
N ARG A 27 16.47 0.76 -5.08
CA ARG A 27 17.40 -0.38 -5.11
C ARG A 27 16.65 -1.72 -4.97
N LEU A 28 15.73 -1.81 -4.01
CA LEU A 28 14.94 -3.02 -3.78
C LEU A 28 13.98 -3.29 -4.95
N GLN A 29 13.39 -2.26 -5.57
CA GLN A 29 12.54 -2.42 -6.76
C GLN A 29 13.35 -2.98 -7.94
N ILE A 30 14.60 -2.58 -8.13
CA ILE A 30 15.49 -3.14 -9.17
C ILE A 30 15.71 -4.63 -8.92
N ILE A 31 15.96 -5.02 -7.66
CA ILE A 31 16.14 -6.44 -7.29
C ILE A 31 14.84 -7.22 -7.52
N GLN A 32 13.71 -6.67 -7.10
CA GLN A 32 12.40 -7.29 -7.33
C GLN A 32 12.10 -7.46 -8.82
N ASN A 33 12.44 -6.47 -9.64
CA ASN A 33 12.28 -6.55 -11.09
C ASN A 33 13.17 -7.64 -11.73
N LYS A 34 14.37 -7.86 -11.19
CA LYS A 34 15.21 -8.98 -11.63
C LYS A 34 14.60 -10.31 -11.21
N ALA A 35 14.18 -10.44 -9.95
CA ALA A 35 13.57 -11.64 -9.43
C ALA A 35 12.35 -12.09 -10.24
N ILE A 36 11.43 -11.16 -10.56
CA ILE A 36 10.23 -11.50 -11.34
C ILE A 36 10.56 -11.98 -12.76
N ARG A 37 11.58 -11.40 -13.42
CA ARG A 37 12.03 -11.88 -14.74
C ARG A 37 12.59 -13.29 -14.66
N TYR A 38 13.41 -13.59 -13.65
CA TYR A 38 13.93 -14.96 -13.44
C TYR A 38 12.81 -15.96 -13.18
N MET A 39 11.85 -15.62 -12.32
CA MET A 39 10.71 -16.49 -12.02
C MET A 39 9.83 -16.78 -13.24
N THR A 40 9.73 -15.82 -14.16
CA THR A 40 8.89 -15.93 -15.36
C THR A 40 9.68 -16.35 -16.61
N PHE A 41 10.97 -16.66 -16.46
CA PHE A 41 11.87 -17.04 -17.57
C PHE A 41 11.89 -16.02 -18.70
N LYS A 42 11.84 -14.73 -18.37
CA LYS A 42 11.85 -13.64 -19.35
C LYS A 42 13.24 -12.97 -19.44
N PRO A 43 13.60 -12.42 -20.62
CA PRO A 43 14.89 -11.76 -20.82
C PRO A 43 15.02 -10.48 -19.97
N LYS A 44 16.28 -10.03 -19.77
CA LYS A 44 16.63 -8.89 -18.90
C LYS A 44 15.92 -7.56 -19.28
N HIS A 45 15.60 -7.37 -20.55
CA HIS A 45 14.94 -6.18 -21.08
C HIS A 45 13.40 -6.28 -21.09
N ALA A 46 12.82 -7.41 -20.71
CA ALA A 46 11.36 -7.54 -20.70
C ALA A 46 10.70 -6.56 -19.72
N THR A 47 9.56 -6.00 -20.14
CA THR A 47 8.74 -5.13 -19.32
C THR A 47 8.20 -5.89 -18.11
N THR A 48 8.43 -5.38 -16.91
CA THR A 48 8.11 -6.12 -15.66
C THR A 48 6.68 -5.96 -15.19
N THR A 49 6.01 -4.84 -15.49
CA THR A 49 4.66 -4.55 -14.96
C THR A 49 3.64 -5.65 -15.28
N PRO A 50 3.50 -6.16 -16.51
CA PRO A 50 2.58 -7.26 -16.80
C PRO A 50 3.02 -8.58 -16.14
N LEU A 51 4.31 -8.77 -15.87
CA LEU A 51 4.81 -9.96 -15.17
C LEU A 51 4.37 -9.96 -13.70
N PHE A 52 4.37 -8.78 -13.05
CA PHE A 52 3.83 -8.63 -11.69
C PHE A 52 2.37 -9.03 -11.62
N LYS A 53 1.56 -8.60 -12.60
CA LYS A 53 0.15 -8.98 -12.68
C LYS A 53 -0.03 -10.47 -12.87
N HIS A 54 0.69 -11.07 -13.82
CA HIS A 54 0.62 -12.50 -14.11
C HIS A 54 1.01 -13.36 -12.90
N ALA A 55 2.03 -12.93 -12.15
CA ALA A 55 2.47 -13.60 -10.93
C ALA A 55 1.63 -13.25 -9.70
N SER A 56 0.64 -12.35 -9.81
CA SER A 56 -0.17 -11.82 -8.69
C SER A 56 0.69 -11.25 -7.56
N ILE A 57 1.75 -10.51 -7.93
CA ILE A 57 2.70 -9.91 -7.00
C ILE A 57 2.59 -8.38 -7.11
N LEU A 58 2.55 -7.67 -5.97
CA LEU A 58 2.61 -6.22 -5.96
C LEU A 58 4.05 -5.73 -6.15
N LYS A 59 4.21 -4.62 -6.88
CA LYS A 59 5.45 -3.84 -6.85
C LYS A 59 5.71 -3.33 -5.44
N LEU A 60 6.97 -3.09 -5.13
CA LEU A 60 7.37 -2.68 -3.78
C LEU A 60 6.68 -1.40 -3.30
N SER A 61 6.50 -0.40 -4.17
CA SER A 61 5.76 0.82 -3.85
C SER A 61 4.32 0.55 -3.41
N ASP A 62 3.63 -0.30 -4.17
CA ASP A 62 2.22 -0.63 -3.92
C ASP A 62 2.08 -1.53 -2.69
N PHE A 63 3.07 -2.41 -2.46
CA PHE A 63 3.16 -3.20 -1.24
C PHE A 63 3.28 -2.31 0.01
N ILE A 64 4.12 -1.25 -0.04
CA ILE A 64 4.25 -0.31 1.07
C ILE A 64 2.97 0.50 1.25
N ASN A 65 2.32 0.91 0.17
CA ASN A 65 1.02 1.58 0.25
C ASN A 65 -0.03 0.68 0.91
N LEU A 66 -0.07 -0.61 0.56
CA LEU A 66 -0.92 -1.60 1.22
C LEU A 66 -0.63 -1.67 2.73
N GLN A 67 0.64 -1.72 3.14
CA GLN A 67 1.01 -1.77 4.57
C GLN A 67 0.61 -0.50 5.31
N ASN A 68 0.78 0.68 4.69
CA ASN A 68 0.31 1.95 5.25
C ASN A 68 -1.22 1.95 5.45
N CYS A 69 -1.98 1.44 4.49
CA CYS A 69 -3.43 1.32 4.61
C CYS A 69 -3.86 0.34 5.70
N LEU A 70 -3.16 -0.78 5.84
CA LEU A 70 -3.45 -1.74 6.91
C LEU A 70 -3.13 -1.16 8.29
N PHE A 71 -2.06 -0.36 8.40
CA PHE A 71 -1.78 0.37 9.63
C PHE A 71 -2.88 1.39 9.96
N ALA A 72 -3.39 2.13 8.98
CA ALA A 72 -4.52 3.04 9.16
C ALA A 72 -5.78 2.28 9.62
N HIS A 73 -6.09 1.15 8.98
CA HIS A 73 -7.21 0.27 9.35
C HIS A 73 -7.10 -0.23 10.80
N ASP A 74 -5.91 -0.70 11.21
CA ASP A 74 -5.66 -1.16 12.58
C ASP A 74 -5.79 -0.03 13.59
N SER A 75 -5.36 1.19 13.23
CA SER A 75 -5.52 2.38 14.08
C SER A 75 -6.99 2.76 14.27
N ILE A 76 -7.77 2.73 13.19
CA ILE A 76 -9.22 3.02 13.24
C ILE A 76 -9.95 2.01 14.13
N ASN A 77 -9.63 0.73 13.97
CA ASN A 77 -10.28 -0.36 14.70
C ASN A 77 -9.67 -0.64 16.10
N ARG A 78 -8.74 0.23 16.55
CA ARG A 78 -8.07 0.11 17.86
C ARG A 78 -7.30 -1.21 18.05
N ASN A 79 -6.81 -1.80 16.97
CA ASN A 79 -6.04 -3.05 17.01
C ASN A 79 -4.53 -2.82 17.22
N LEU A 80 -4.11 -1.57 17.43
CA LEU A 80 -2.72 -1.23 17.71
C LEU A 80 -2.41 -1.28 19.21
N PRO A 81 -1.15 -1.56 19.60
CA PRO A 81 -0.69 -1.47 20.98
C PRO A 81 -0.96 -0.09 21.58
N THR A 82 -1.28 -0.04 22.89
CA THR A 82 -1.65 1.18 23.62
C THR A 82 -0.74 2.39 23.37
N PRO A 83 0.60 2.27 23.35
CA PRO A 83 1.48 3.44 23.10
C PRO A 83 1.30 4.08 21.73
N LEU A 84 0.78 3.32 20.75
CA LEU A 84 0.52 3.83 19.39
C LEU A 84 -0.89 4.42 19.25
N LEU A 85 -1.77 4.17 20.22
CA LEU A 85 -3.15 4.66 20.23
C LEU A 85 -3.29 6.10 20.74
N ASP A 86 -2.34 6.64 21.51
CA ASP A 86 -2.41 7.98 22.12
C ASP A 86 -2.53 9.11 21.09
N ASN A 87 -2.04 8.87 19.86
CA ASN A 87 -2.20 9.78 18.73
C ASN A 87 -3.12 9.16 17.67
N ARG A 88 -4.38 8.98 17.97
CA ARG A 88 -5.33 8.31 17.07
C ARG A 88 -5.44 9.00 15.70
N ILE A 89 -5.51 8.16 14.68
CA ILE A 89 -6.00 8.55 13.38
C ILE A 89 -7.52 8.67 13.49
N THR A 90 -8.07 9.84 13.17
CA THR A 90 -9.50 10.13 13.28
C THR A 90 -10.11 10.46 11.93
N PHE A 91 -11.39 10.17 11.76
CA PHE A 91 -12.14 10.59 10.58
C PHE A 91 -12.42 12.10 10.60
N VAL A 92 -12.58 12.66 9.41
CA VAL A 92 -13.08 14.03 9.25
C VAL A 92 -14.52 14.07 9.79
N GLN A 93 -14.77 14.91 10.80
CA GLN A 93 -16.11 15.16 11.27
C GLN A 93 -16.76 16.17 10.33
N THR A 94 -17.84 15.78 9.66
CA THR A 94 -18.66 16.68 8.86
C THR A 94 -19.84 17.13 9.70
N THR A 95 -19.94 18.45 9.93
CA THR A 95 -21.13 19.10 10.48
C THR A 95 -22.12 19.28 9.34
N GLY A 96 -23.04 18.34 9.15
CA GLY A 96 -24.12 18.46 8.17
C GLY A 96 -24.54 17.15 7.51
N ASN A 97 -25.81 17.10 7.07
CA ASN A 97 -26.49 15.97 6.41
C ASN A 97 -26.04 15.69 4.95
N THR A 98 -24.84 16.04 4.60
CA THR A 98 -24.33 15.79 3.24
C THR A 98 -23.83 14.36 3.13
N ARG A 99 -24.34 13.61 2.15
CA ARG A 99 -23.76 12.37 1.63
C ARG A 99 -22.39 12.67 0.98
N ASP A 100 -21.49 13.23 1.77
CA ASP A 100 -20.20 13.68 1.24
C ASP A 100 -19.21 12.50 1.28
N GLU A 101 -18.52 12.27 0.18
CA GLU A 101 -17.44 11.28 0.05
C GLU A 101 -16.34 11.46 1.10
N ARG A 102 -16.28 12.65 1.73
CA ARG A 102 -15.35 13.00 2.81
C ARG A 102 -15.64 12.29 4.14
N LEU A 103 -16.85 11.74 4.33
CA LEU A 103 -17.25 11.08 5.60
C LEU A 103 -16.31 9.93 6.03
N ASN A 104 -15.63 9.31 5.07
CA ASN A 104 -14.71 8.22 5.31
C ASN A 104 -13.22 8.62 5.16
N GLN A 105 -12.94 9.91 5.01
CA GLN A 105 -11.57 10.39 4.94
C GLN A 105 -11.00 10.59 6.35
N LEU A 106 -9.72 10.28 6.48
CA LEU A 106 -8.97 10.53 7.70
C LEU A 106 -8.44 11.96 7.73
N VAL A 107 -8.40 12.55 8.92
CA VAL A 107 -7.85 13.89 9.11
C VAL A 107 -6.37 13.90 8.78
N ASN A 108 -5.97 14.79 7.88
CA ASN A 108 -4.56 14.99 7.56
C ASN A 108 -3.83 15.63 8.74
N PHE A 109 -2.68 15.07 9.11
CA PHE A 109 -1.85 15.65 10.16
C PHE A 109 -1.22 16.95 9.69
N ARG A 110 -1.40 18.01 10.46
CA ARG A 110 -0.58 19.21 10.33
C ARG A 110 0.81 18.92 10.86
N THR A 111 1.80 19.05 10.01
CA THR A 111 3.19 18.80 10.37
C THR A 111 3.93 20.14 10.39
N ASN A 112 4.64 20.41 11.47
CA ASN A 112 5.42 21.65 11.61
C ASN A 112 6.67 21.66 10.73
N THR A 113 7.10 20.50 10.25
CA THR A 113 8.26 20.34 9.36
C THR A 113 7.90 19.50 8.15
N ILE A 114 8.18 20.03 6.96
CA ILE A 114 7.86 19.37 5.69
C ILE A 114 8.65 18.06 5.54
N LEU A 115 9.91 18.02 5.97
CA LEU A 115 10.79 16.87 5.76
C LEU A 115 10.52 15.71 6.71
N TYR A 116 10.32 15.99 8.00
CA TYR A 116 10.15 14.95 9.01
C TYR A 116 8.68 14.63 9.28
N GLY A 117 7.82 15.63 9.28
CA GLY A 117 6.42 15.45 9.62
C GLY A 117 5.65 14.63 8.58
N THR A 118 5.85 14.92 7.28
CA THR A 118 5.17 14.20 6.18
C THR A 118 5.65 12.75 6.04
N ASN A 119 6.85 12.44 6.52
CA ASN A 119 7.45 11.11 6.47
C ASN A 119 7.12 10.24 7.69
N THR A 120 6.36 10.75 8.65
CA THR A 120 5.90 9.91 9.77
C THR A 120 5.00 8.77 9.27
N ILE A 121 5.04 7.64 9.97
CA ILE A 121 4.20 6.47 9.63
C ILE A 121 2.72 6.89 9.58
N LYS A 122 2.28 7.70 10.54
CA LYS A 122 0.88 8.15 10.63
C LYS A 122 0.48 9.02 9.45
N ALA A 123 1.29 10.03 9.08
CA ALA A 123 0.99 10.90 7.94
C ALA A 123 0.91 10.12 6.62
N ARG A 124 1.83 9.18 6.41
CA ARG A 124 1.82 8.30 5.23
C ARG A 124 0.63 7.35 5.22
N ALA A 125 0.27 6.79 6.37
CA ALA A 125 -0.88 5.90 6.51
C ALA A 125 -2.18 6.63 6.18
N VAL A 126 -2.37 7.86 6.72
CA VAL A 126 -3.53 8.70 6.42
C VAL A 126 -3.59 9.05 4.94
N LYS A 127 -2.46 9.47 4.36
CA LYS A 127 -2.40 9.77 2.92
C LYS A 127 -2.76 8.56 2.07
N ALA A 128 -2.10 7.41 2.31
CA ALA A 128 -2.35 6.19 1.55
C ALA A 128 -3.80 5.70 1.69
N TRP A 129 -4.38 5.82 2.89
CA TRP A 129 -5.78 5.50 3.13
C TRP A 129 -6.71 6.40 2.33
N ASN A 130 -6.51 7.72 2.39
CA ASN A 130 -7.36 8.67 1.70
C ASN A 130 -7.28 8.50 0.17
N ASP A 131 -6.07 8.30 -0.37
CA ASP A 131 -5.86 8.08 -1.80
C ASP A 131 -6.62 6.82 -2.30
N ILE A 132 -6.58 5.73 -1.53
CA ILE A 132 -7.29 4.48 -1.87
C ILE A 132 -8.78 4.60 -1.57
N ASN A 133 -9.17 5.24 -0.48
CA ASN A 133 -10.57 5.33 -0.09
C ASN A 133 -11.42 6.11 -1.10
N VAL A 134 -10.87 7.11 -1.77
CA VAL A 134 -11.55 7.82 -2.87
C VAL A 134 -11.95 6.84 -3.98
N GLU A 135 -11.08 5.88 -4.31
CA GLU A 135 -11.32 4.91 -5.38
C GLU A 135 -12.21 3.73 -4.93
N LEU A 136 -12.14 3.34 -3.66
CA LEU A 136 -12.85 2.19 -3.09
C LEU A 136 -13.97 2.58 -2.10
N TYR A 137 -14.45 3.81 -2.18
CA TYR A 137 -15.47 4.37 -1.26
C TYR A 137 -16.68 3.46 -1.05
N HIS A 138 -17.19 2.87 -2.13
CA HIS A 138 -18.37 1.98 -2.11
C HIS A 138 -18.17 0.70 -1.29
N LEU A 139 -16.93 0.31 -1.01
CA LEU A 139 -16.61 -0.94 -0.31
C LEU A 139 -16.58 -0.82 1.22
N LYS A 140 -16.70 0.40 1.76
CA LYS A 140 -16.68 0.67 3.23
C LYS A 140 -15.58 -0.10 3.94
N LEU A 141 -14.34 0.11 3.52
CA LEU A 141 -13.16 -0.65 3.98
C LEU A 141 -12.98 -0.69 5.50
N GLN A 142 -13.43 0.36 6.20
CA GLN A 142 -13.32 0.46 7.66
C GLN A 142 -14.14 -0.60 8.43
N ASN A 143 -15.25 -1.07 7.86
CA ASN A 143 -16.18 -1.97 8.55
C ASN A 143 -15.85 -3.46 8.36
N GLY A 144 -14.84 -3.77 7.55
CA GLY A 144 -14.42 -5.14 7.26
C GLY A 144 -13.34 -5.66 8.20
N SER A 145 -13.17 -6.99 8.25
CA SER A 145 -12.00 -7.56 8.90
C SER A 145 -10.71 -7.13 8.15
N LYS A 146 -9.58 -7.12 8.87
CA LYS A 146 -8.27 -6.78 8.28
C LYS A 146 -7.95 -7.63 7.05
N ALA A 147 -8.32 -8.91 7.05
CA ALA A 147 -8.10 -9.83 5.94
C ALA A 147 -8.89 -9.40 4.68
N VAL A 148 -10.16 -9.04 4.84
CA VAL A 148 -11.02 -8.55 3.75
C VAL A 148 -10.51 -7.21 3.22
N CYS A 149 -10.16 -6.29 4.11
CA CYS A 149 -9.57 -5.00 3.73
C CYS A 149 -8.28 -5.20 2.92
N LYS A 150 -7.37 -6.05 3.41
CA LYS A 150 -6.13 -6.41 2.71
C LYS A 150 -6.40 -6.96 1.31
N GLN A 151 -7.33 -7.90 1.17
CA GLN A 151 -7.65 -8.52 -0.11
C GLN A 151 -8.18 -7.49 -1.11
N ARG A 152 -9.15 -6.66 -0.71
CA ARG A 152 -9.76 -5.64 -1.57
C ARG A 152 -8.75 -4.62 -2.07
N ILE A 153 -7.88 -4.11 -1.17
CA ILE A 153 -6.82 -3.18 -1.54
C ILE A 153 -5.80 -3.86 -2.47
N PHE A 154 -5.44 -5.10 -2.18
CA PHE A 154 -4.52 -5.88 -3.00
C PHE A 154 -5.04 -6.06 -4.43
N GLU A 155 -6.29 -6.49 -4.59
CA GLU A 155 -6.95 -6.69 -5.88
C GLU A 155 -7.05 -5.38 -6.67
N HIS A 156 -7.40 -4.30 -5.99
CA HIS A 156 -7.46 -2.97 -6.59
C HIS A 156 -6.10 -2.51 -7.12
N LEU A 157 -5.05 -2.60 -6.31
CA LEU A 157 -3.69 -2.22 -6.71
C LEU A 157 -3.18 -3.09 -7.87
N LEU A 158 -3.45 -4.39 -7.83
CA LEU A 158 -3.08 -5.32 -8.90
C LEU A 158 -3.87 -5.04 -10.18
N GLY A 159 -5.12 -4.60 -10.05
CA GLY A 159 -5.99 -4.21 -11.17
C GLY A 159 -5.44 -3.04 -11.99
N LYS A 160 -4.69 -2.13 -11.37
CA LYS A 160 -4.03 -0.99 -12.04
C LYS A 160 -2.92 -1.40 -13.00
N TYR A 161 -2.42 -2.65 -12.92
CA TYR A 161 -1.35 -3.09 -13.80
C TYR A 161 -1.90 -3.51 -15.18
N PRO A 162 -1.24 -3.11 -16.29
CA PRO A 162 -1.63 -3.52 -17.63
C PRO A 162 -1.59 -5.05 -17.78
N GLY A 163 -2.65 -5.61 -18.42
CA GLY A 163 -2.82 -7.07 -18.53
C GLY A 163 -2.08 -7.73 -19.68
N LYS A 164 -1.55 -6.97 -20.65
CA LYS A 164 -0.91 -7.56 -21.84
C LYS A 164 0.60 -7.69 -21.65
N VAL A 165 1.08 -8.94 -21.65
CA VAL A 165 2.50 -9.23 -21.91
C VAL A 165 2.70 -9.09 -23.42
N VAL A 166 3.31 -8.01 -23.85
CA VAL A 166 3.76 -7.90 -25.25
C VAL A 166 4.90 -8.89 -25.43
N ASN A 167 4.59 -10.03 -26.03
CA ASN A 167 5.60 -10.98 -26.48
C ASN A 167 6.27 -10.38 -27.73
N ASN A 168 7.26 -9.51 -27.55
CA ASN A 168 8.22 -9.25 -28.61
C ASN A 168 9.16 -10.43 -28.67
N ILE A 169 8.71 -11.49 -29.34
CA ILE A 169 9.57 -12.56 -29.87
C ILE A 169 10.07 -11.98 -31.22
N ARG A 170 11.30 -11.55 -31.25
CA ARG A 170 12.16 -11.56 -32.42
C ARG A 170 13.44 -12.25 -32.07
#